data_6884a7663b93933b2b387b59ff7f1558
#
_entry.id   6884a7663b93933b2b387b59ff7f1558
#
_cell.length_a   1.000
_cell.length_b   1.000
_cell.length_c   1.000
_cell.angle_alpha   90.00
_cell.angle_beta   90.00
_cell.angle_gamma   90.00
#
_symmetry.space_group_name_H-M   'P 1'
#
loop_
_entity.id
_entity.type
_entity.pdbx_description
1 polymer ?
#
loop_
_entity_poly.entity_id
_entity_poly.type
_entity_poly.pdbx_seq_one_letter_code
_entity_poly.pdbx_strand_id
1 'polypeptide(L)'
;MTRLKIGHVGLHVQNLEEEIKFFELLGAEVTSIDKLGRGRVAFVSLDGVWHHNFALFEDGSALPSGDSQKERLGLDHVAMMTDNRASVDAWKEKLTARGIRVTGPQIQGPEGGGLEGGSGSYTIFFTDPNGICFEIFAEPMTVSEFRGKQAAAASSSAQRTITPAR
;
A
#
# COMPACT_ATOMS: atom_id res chain seq x y z
N MET A 1 20.91 -14.57 11.35
CA MET A 1 20.82 -13.13 11.03
C MET A 1 19.47 -12.59 11.50
N THR A 2 19.47 -11.50 12.24
CA THR A 2 18.22 -10.82 12.63
C THR A 2 17.60 -10.15 11.41
N ARG A 3 16.32 -10.42 11.14
CA ARG A 3 15.58 -9.78 10.02
C ARG A 3 15.11 -8.40 10.46
N LEU A 4 15.31 -7.41 9.60
CA LEU A 4 14.72 -6.09 9.80
C LEU A 4 13.22 -6.14 9.45
N LYS A 5 12.45 -5.28 10.10
CA LYS A 5 11.03 -5.02 9.83
C LYS A 5 10.86 -3.52 9.63
N ILE A 6 9.90 -3.13 8.80
CA ILE A 6 9.50 -1.73 8.72
C ILE A 6 8.83 -1.39 10.06
N GLY A 7 9.34 -0.35 10.74
CA GLY A 7 8.82 0.12 12.01
C GLY A 7 7.70 1.14 11.83
N HIS A 8 7.97 2.20 11.06
CA HIS A 8 7.00 3.23 10.72
C HIS A 8 7.37 3.93 9.40
N VAL A 9 6.43 4.73 8.88
CA VAL A 9 6.61 5.61 7.72
C VAL A 9 6.36 7.05 8.15
N GLY A 10 7.25 7.98 7.79
CA GLY A 10 7.05 9.42 7.97
C GLY A 10 6.50 10.04 6.70
N LEU A 11 5.44 10.86 6.83
CA LEU A 11 4.80 11.57 5.73
C LEU A 11 4.80 13.07 6.01
N HIS A 12 5.13 13.89 5.02
CA HIS A 12 4.89 15.33 5.08
C HIS A 12 3.47 15.63 4.58
N VAL A 13 2.72 16.40 5.36
CA VAL A 13 1.32 16.71 5.11
C VAL A 13 1.08 18.21 5.17
N GLN A 14 0.18 18.73 4.35
CA GLN A 14 -0.12 20.17 4.35
C GLN A 14 -1.01 20.61 5.52
N ASN A 15 -1.99 19.77 5.84
CA ASN A 15 -2.99 20.03 6.88
C ASN A 15 -3.09 18.79 7.77
N LEU A 16 -2.58 18.93 9.00
CA LEU A 16 -2.51 17.82 9.94
C LEU A 16 -3.89 17.32 10.36
N GLU A 17 -4.87 18.20 10.52
CA GLU A 17 -6.23 17.86 10.92
C GLU A 17 -6.98 17.07 9.84
N GLU A 18 -6.81 17.41 8.59
CA GLU A 18 -7.39 16.66 7.46
C GLU A 18 -6.77 15.27 7.35
N GLU A 19 -5.47 15.20 7.51
CA GLU A 19 -4.74 13.93 7.45
C GLU A 19 -5.09 13.02 8.63
N ILE A 20 -5.20 13.56 9.84
CA ILE A 20 -5.68 12.81 11.01
C ILE A 20 -7.06 12.21 10.74
N LYS A 21 -8.02 12.98 10.23
CA LYS A 21 -9.36 12.48 9.90
C LYS A 21 -9.32 11.37 8.85
N PHE A 22 -8.42 11.48 7.87
CA PHE A 22 -8.21 10.44 6.88
C PHE A 22 -7.68 9.15 7.53
N PHE A 23 -6.67 9.22 8.40
CA PHE A 23 -6.16 8.06 9.12
C PHE A 23 -7.17 7.47 10.11
N GLU A 24 -7.96 8.29 10.79
CA GLU A 24 -9.08 7.83 11.64
C GLU A 24 -10.14 7.07 10.81
N LEU A 25 -10.43 7.50 9.57
CA LEU A 25 -11.29 6.79 8.65
C LEU A 25 -10.74 5.39 8.32
N LEU A 26 -9.41 5.25 8.21
CA LEU A 26 -8.73 3.96 8.04
C LEU A 26 -8.72 3.10 9.31
N GLY A 27 -9.19 3.64 10.44
CA GLY A 27 -9.25 2.96 11.72
C GLY A 27 -8.05 3.20 12.62
N ALA A 28 -7.20 4.17 12.27
CA ALA A 28 -6.06 4.53 13.10
C ALA A 28 -6.46 5.29 14.36
N GLU A 29 -5.64 5.17 15.38
CA GLU A 29 -5.69 5.92 16.62
C GLU A 29 -4.55 6.95 16.66
N VAL A 30 -4.84 8.21 17.02
CA VAL A 30 -3.82 9.21 17.28
C VAL A 30 -3.25 9.01 18.68
N THR A 31 -2.00 8.64 18.77
CA THR A 31 -1.32 8.37 20.05
C THR A 31 -0.76 9.63 20.70
N SER A 32 -0.23 10.57 19.90
CA SER A 32 0.17 11.89 20.36
C SER A 32 0.24 12.91 19.23
N ILE A 33 0.17 14.19 19.59
CA ILE A 33 0.45 15.34 18.71
C ILE A 33 1.44 16.22 19.44
N ASP A 34 2.60 16.43 18.82
CA ASP A 34 3.69 17.18 19.41
C ASP A 34 4.07 18.38 18.54
N LYS A 35 4.63 19.41 19.18
CA LYS A 35 5.20 20.56 18.49
C LYS A 35 6.61 20.22 18.01
N LEU A 36 6.89 20.41 16.72
CA LEU A 36 8.20 20.19 16.13
C LEU A 36 8.63 21.40 15.32
N GLY A 37 9.55 22.19 15.86
CA GLY A 37 10.03 23.39 15.18
C GLY A 37 8.91 24.40 14.94
N ARG A 38 8.61 24.71 13.66
CA ARG A 38 7.53 25.61 13.26
C ARG A 38 6.19 24.90 13.01
N GLY A 39 6.21 23.57 12.89
CA GLY A 39 5.04 22.74 12.62
C GLY A 39 4.68 21.85 13.79
N ARG A 40 3.90 20.84 13.49
CA ARG A 40 3.47 19.80 14.42
C ARG A 40 3.75 18.42 13.81
N VAL A 41 3.79 17.42 14.66
CA VAL A 41 3.81 16.03 14.23
C VAL A 41 2.72 15.27 14.97
N ALA A 42 1.93 14.48 14.25
CA ALA A 42 1.02 13.51 14.84
C ALA A 42 1.59 12.11 14.65
N PHE A 43 1.52 11.31 15.70
CA PHE A 43 1.84 9.89 15.66
C PHE A 43 0.54 9.09 15.65
N VAL A 44 0.40 8.20 14.67
CA VAL A 44 -0.83 7.43 14.48
C VAL A 44 -0.53 5.92 14.42
N SER A 45 -1.34 5.14 15.14
CA SER A 45 -1.28 3.69 15.18
C SER A 45 -2.44 3.10 14.39
N LEU A 46 -2.16 2.21 13.43
CA LEU A 46 -3.15 1.46 12.67
C LEU A 46 -3.51 0.12 13.33
N ASP A 47 -2.58 -0.46 14.06
CA ASP A 47 -2.71 -1.80 14.63
C ASP A 47 -3.05 -1.81 16.12
N GLY A 48 -3.03 -0.65 16.78
CA GLY A 48 -3.26 -0.50 18.20
C GLY A 48 -2.22 -1.22 19.09
N VAL A 49 -1.11 -1.67 18.51
CA VAL A 49 -0.04 -2.41 19.19
C VAL A 49 1.19 -1.54 19.40
N TRP A 50 1.64 -0.90 18.32
CA TRP A 50 2.80 -0.04 18.35
C TRP A 50 2.39 1.40 18.59
N HIS A 51 3.28 2.18 19.23
CA HIS A 51 3.02 3.61 19.48
C HIS A 51 2.61 4.33 18.19
N HIS A 52 3.21 4.01 17.07
CA HIS A 52 2.78 4.51 15.76
C HIS A 52 3.29 3.62 14.62
N ASN A 53 2.51 3.59 13.54
CA ASN A 53 2.89 3.05 12.24
C ASN A 53 3.19 4.19 11.25
N PHE A 54 2.64 5.37 11.53
CA PHE A 54 2.91 6.60 10.76
C PHE A 54 3.23 7.77 11.67
N ALA A 55 4.13 8.65 11.18
CA ALA A 55 4.43 9.97 11.74
C ALA A 55 4.07 11.01 10.69
N LEU A 56 3.09 11.87 10.99
CA LEU A 56 2.54 12.89 10.09
C LEU A 56 3.15 14.23 10.43
N PHE A 57 4.08 14.71 9.60
CA PHE A 57 4.80 15.98 9.80
C PHE A 57 4.09 17.10 9.07
N GLU A 58 3.50 18.04 9.80
CA GLU A 58 2.86 19.21 9.19
C GLU A 58 3.89 20.13 8.57
N ASP A 59 3.78 20.35 7.27
CA ASP A 59 4.58 21.29 6.51
C ASP A 59 3.67 22.05 5.53
N GLY A 60 3.19 23.22 5.96
CA GLY A 60 2.32 24.06 5.15
C GLY A 60 2.98 24.61 3.88
N SER A 61 4.29 24.43 3.70
CA SER A 61 5.03 24.77 2.48
C SER A 61 5.17 23.59 1.50
N ALA A 62 4.83 22.36 1.95
CA ALA A 62 4.88 21.20 1.09
C ALA A 62 3.88 21.34 -0.06
N LEU A 63 4.32 21.03 -1.27
CA LEU A 63 3.44 20.96 -2.43
C LEU A 63 2.70 19.62 -2.41
N PRO A 64 1.38 19.59 -2.72
CA PRO A 64 0.66 18.35 -2.85
C PRO A 64 1.35 17.40 -3.82
N SER A 65 1.35 16.12 -3.51
CA SER A 65 1.77 15.08 -4.43
C SER A 65 0.72 15.02 -5.55
N GLY A 66 0.98 15.71 -6.66
CA GLY A 66 0.10 15.67 -7.82
C GLY A 66 0.33 14.43 -8.68
N ASP A 67 -0.38 14.30 -9.79
CA ASP A 67 -0.21 13.23 -10.81
C ASP A 67 1.24 13.06 -11.28
N SER A 68 2.08 14.06 -11.07
CA SER A 68 3.52 14.05 -11.34
C SER A 68 4.36 13.18 -10.40
N GLN A 69 3.79 12.56 -9.36
CA GLN A 69 4.56 11.64 -8.49
C GLN A 69 5.15 10.46 -9.27
N LYS A 70 4.46 9.99 -10.30
CA LYS A 70 4.96 8.90 -11.15
C LYS A 70 6.27 9.20 -11.89
N GLU A 71 6.63 10.47 -11.96
CA GLU A 71 7.84 10.94 -12.64
C GLU A 71 8.94 11.37 -11.68
N ARG A 72 8.70 11.28 -10.36
CA ARG A 72 9.68 11.69 -9.34
C ARG A 72 10.24 10.47 -8.63
N LEU A 73 11.54 10.52 -8.34
CA LEU A 73 12.16 9.57 -7.43
C LEU A 73 11.61 9.81 -6.03
N GLY A 74 11.18 8.73 -5.35
CA GLY A 74 10.66 8.83 -4.00
C GLY A 74 9.68 7.70 -3.66
N LEU A 75 8.72 8.02 -2.79
CA LEU A 75 7.67 7.10 -2.41
C LEU A 75 6.66 6.97 -3.55
N ASP A 76 6.43 5.76 -4.04
CA ASP A 76 5.39 5.48 -5.04
C ASP A 76 4.02 5.32 -4.35
N HIS A 77 3.92 4.41 -3.41
CA HIS A 77 2.72 4.20 -2.59
C HIS A 77 3.04 3.56 -1.24
N VAL A 78 2.05 3.56 -0.36
CA VAL A 78 2.06 2.85 0.92
C VAL A 78 1.02 1.73 0.86
N ALA A 79 1.46 0.49 1.01
CA ALA A 79 0.60 -0.68 0.96
C ALA A 79 0.28 -1.21 2.36
N MET A 80 -1.01 -1.41 2.62
CA MET A 80 -1.56 -1.94 3.86
C MET A 80 -2.25 -3.28 3.59
N MET A 81 -1.91 -4.29 4.37
CA MET A 81 -2.52 -5.61 4.22
C MET A 81 -3.75 -5.78 5.11
N THR A 82 -4.80 -6.38 4.57
CA THR A 82 -5.98 -6.81 5.31
C THR A 82 -6.18 -8.33 5.20
N ASP A 83 -7.18 -8.88 5.90
CA ASP A 83 -7.28 -10.33 6.13
C ASP A 83 -7.58 -11.13 4.85
N ASN A 84 -8.50 -10.63 4.00
CA ASN A 84 -9.00 -11.36 2.83
C ASN A 84 -9.64 -10.43 1.80
N ARG A 85 -10.03 -10.97 0.63
CA ARG A 85 -10.67 -10.21 -0.46
C ARG A 85 -11.95 -9.51 -0.04
N ALA A 86 -12.79 -10.15 0.76
CA ALA A 86 -14.03 -9.54 1.24
C ALA A 86 -13.75 -8.29 2.10
N SER A 87 -12.66 -8.28 2.84
CA SER A 87 -12.19 -7.10 3.59
C SER A 87 -11.73 -5.98 2.65
N VAL A 88 -11.08 -6.30 1.54
CA VAL A 88 -10.70 -5.31 0.50
C VAL A 88 -11.95 -4.68 -0.12
N ASP A 89 -12.97 -5.49 -0.46
CA ASP A 89 -14.23 -5.00 -1.01
C ASP A 89 -14.96 -4.09 -0.02
N ALA A 90 -15.03 -4.48 1.25
CA ALA A 90 -15.62 -3.66 2.31
C ALA A 90 -14.89 -2.32 2.49
N TRP A 91 -13.56 -2.30 2.38
CA TRP A 91 -12.78 -1.06 2.39
C TRP A 91 -13.10 -0.19 1.17
N LYS A 92 -13.21 -0.77 -0.04
CA LYS A 92 -13.63 -0.03 -1.23
C LYS A 92 -14.97 0.66 -1.02
N GLU A 93 -15.97 -0.06 -0.53
CA GLU A 93 -17.29 0.48 -0.24
C GLU A 93 -17.23 1.63 0.78
N LYS A 94 -16.51 1.41 1.90
CA LYS A 94 -16.35 2.41 2.96
C LYS A 94 -15.69 3.70 2.47
N LEU A 95 -14.62 3.61 1.69
CA LEU A 95 -13.90 4.76 1.14
C LEU A 95 -14.74 5.50 0.11
N THR A 96 -15.41 4.77 -0.81
CA THR A 96 -16.28 5.34 -1.82
C THR A 96 -17.47 6.07 -1.20
N ALA A 97 -18.07 5.52 -0.13
CA ALA A 97 -19.16 6.16 0.60
C ALA A 97 -18.73 7.49 1.28
N ARG A 98 -17.44 7.72 1.46
CA ARG A 98 -16.87 8.98 1.96
C ARG A 98 -16.35 9.91 0.87
N GLY A 99 -16.66 9.60 -0.40
CA GLY A 99 -16.27 10.41 -1.56
C GLY A 99 -14.82 10.23 -2.00
N ILE A 100 -14.09 9.27 -1.42
CA ILE A 100 -12.72 8.98 -1.83
C ILE A 100 -12.76 8.17 -3.13
N ARG A 101 -12.02 8.62 -4.13
CA ARG A 101 -11.88 7.91 -5.39
C ARG A 101 -11.02 6.67 -5.21
N VAL A 102 -11.59 5.49 -5.51
CA VAL A 102 -10.92 4.19 -5.39
C VAL A 102 -10.82 3.54 -6.76
N THR A 103 -9.63 3.04 -7.11
CA THR A 103 -9.40 2.20 -8.29
C THR A 103 -9.25 0.73 -7.88
N GLY A 104 -9.63 -0.18 -8.76
CA GLY A 104 -9.72 -1.61 -8.46
C GLY A 104 -11.16 -2.02 -8.04
N PRO A 105 -11.35 -3.21 -7.47
CA PRO A 105 -10.28 -4.16 -7.16
C PRO A 105 -9.66 -4.79 -8.39
N GLN A 106 -8.40 -5.19 -8.28
CA GLN A 106 -7.65 -5.90 -9.32
C GLN A 106 -6.69 -6.92 -8.72
N ILE A 107 -6.25 -7.88 -9.53
CA ILE A 107 -5.22 -8.85 -9.14
C ILE A 107 -3.86 -8.35 -9.60
N GLN A 108 -2.89 -8.30 -8.70
CA GLN A 108 -1.51 -7.91 -8.99
C GLN A 108 -0.72 -9.10 -9.55
N GLY A 109 -0.66 -9.19 -10.86
CA GLY A 109 0.04 -10.27 -11.54
C GLY A 109 -0.53 -10.54 -12.92
N PRO A 110 -0.03 -11.57 -13.64
CA PRO A 110 -0.44 -11.88 -15.01
C PRO A 110 -1.94 -12.23 -15.11
N GLU A 111 -2.52 -12.80 -14.08
CA GLU A 111 -3.97 -13.13 -14.01
C GLU A 111 -4.86 -11.88 -14.06
N GLY A 112 -4.36 -10.73 -13.60
CA GLY A 112 -5.02 -9.42 -13.69
C GLY A 112 -4.51 -8.54 -14.84
N GLY A 113 -3.71 -9.09 -15.76
CA GLY A 113 -3.09 -8.34 -16.85
C GLY A 113 -1.87 -7.50 -16.44
N GLY A 114 -1.34 -7.72 -15.24
CA GLY A 114 -0.16 -7.07 -14.71
C GLY A 114 1.15 -7.82 -14.97
N LEU A 115 2.18 -7.47 -14.19
CA LEU A 115 3.53 -8.02 -14.35
C LEU A 115 3.61 -9.50 -13.99
N GLU A 116 4.41 -10.28 -14.74
CA GLU A 116 4.69 -11.70 -14.48
C GLU A 116 5.22 -11.95 -13.05
N GLY A 117 5.96 -11.02 -12.48
CA GLY A 117 6.47 -11.07 -11.12
C GLY A 117 5.52 -10.54 -10.05
N GLY A 118 4.27 -10.24 -10.40
CA GLY A 118 3.30 -9.71 -9.44
C GLY A 118 2.95 -10.69 -8.33
N SER A 119 2.56 -10.13 -7.19
CA SER A 119 2.29 -10.88 -5.94
C SER A 119 1.04 -11.76 -5.98
N GLY A 120 0.17 -11.60 -6.98
CA GLY A 120 -1.14 -12.24 -7.01
C GLY A 120 -2.15 -11.66 -6.02
N SER A 121 -1.78 -10.62 -5.27
CA SER A 121 -2.67 -9.98 -4.31
C SER A 121 -3.89 -9.37 -4.96
N TYR A 122 -5.01 -9.38 -4.23
CA TYR A 122 -6.22 -8.67 -4.59
C TYR A 122 -6.20 -7.30 -3.93
N THR A 123 -6.29 -6.21 -4.72
CA THR A 123 -5.94 -4.88 -4.24
C THR A 123 -6.83 -3.76 -4.77
N ILE A 124 -6.93 -2.68 -3.98
CA ILE A 124 -7.48 -1.37 -4.35
C ILE A 124 -6.45 -0.29 -4.10
N PHE A 125 -6.54 0.82 -4.87
CA PHE A 125 -5.73 2.01 -4.68
C PHE A 125 -6.60 3.24 -4.49
N PHE A 126 -6.13 4.18 -3.67
CA PHE A 126 -6.75 5.47 -3.40
C PHE A 126 -5.69 6.48 -2.97
N THR A 127 -6.05 7.75 -2.84
CA THR A 127 -5.14 8.80 -2.37
C THR A 127 -5.64 9.42 -1.09
N ASP A 128 -4.70 9.88 -0.27
CA ASP A 128 -4.94 10.73 0.88
C ASP A 128 -5.27 12.19 0.43
N PRO A 129 -5.59 13.13 1.35
CA PRO A 129 -5.80 14.54 1.04
C PRO A 129 -4.60 15.25 0.40
N ASN A 130 -3.38 14.73 0.60
CA ASN A 130 -2.14 15.28 0.02
C ASN A 130 -1.78 14.66 -1.34
N GLY A 131 -2.58 13.70 -1.82
CA GLY A 131 -2.33 12.98 -3.08
C GLY A 131 -1.32 11.84 -2.96
N ILE A 132 -0.94 11.43 -1.74
CA ILE A 132 -0.11 10.26 -1.52
C ILE A 132 -0.92 9.00 -1.86
N CYS A 133 -0.37 8.13 -2.68
CA CYS A 133 -1.03 6.88 -3.05
C CYS A 133 -0.98 5.85 -1.92
N PHE A 134 -2.13 5.27 -1.62
CA PHE A 134 -2.29 4.15 -0.69
C PHE A 134 -2.85 2.93 -1.42
N GLU A 135 -2.43 1.76 -0.96
CA GLU A 135 -2.95 0.47 -1.39
C GLU A 135 -3.52 -0.28 -0.19
N ILE A 136 -4.69 -0.91 -0.36
CA ILE A 136 -5.17 -1.96 0.55
C ILE A 136 -5.24 -3.24 -0.24
N PHE A 137 -4.58 -4.29 0.27
CA PHE A 137 -4.48 -5.57 -0.41
C PHE A 137 -4.67 -6.76 0.53
N ALA A 138 -4.98 -7.91 -0.06
CA ALA A 138 -5.09 -9.18 0.65
C ALA A 138 -4.50 -10.33 -0.19
N GLU A 139 -4.18 -11.42 0.48
CA GLU A 139 -3.79 -12.70 -0.13
C GLU A 139 -2.57 -12.59 -1.08
N PRO A 140 -1.47 -11.92 -0.69
CA PRO A 140 -0.26 -11.95 -1.50
C PRO A 140 0.38 -13.33 -1.45
N MET A 141 0.96 -13.78 -2.56
CA MET A 141 1.82 -14.95 -2.53
C MET A 141 2.98 -14.76 -1.55
N THR A 142 3.29 -15.82 -0.83
CA THR A 142 4.54 -15.92 -0.08
C THR A 142 5.74 -16.09 -1.02
N VAL A 143 6.94 -15.82 -0.53
CA VAL A 143 8.19 -16.06 -1.29
C VAL A 143 8.28 -17.52 -1.72
N SER A 144 7.81 -18.46 -0.89
CA SER A 144 7.84 -19.90 -1.20
C SER A 144 6.90 -20.25 -2.35
N GLU A 145 5.68 -19.75 -2.33
CA GLU A 145 4.69 -19.96 -3.41
C GLU A 145 5.17 -19.36 -4.72
N PHE A 146 5.71 -18.14 -4.69
CA PHE A 146 6.25 -17.48 -5.88
C PHE A 146 7.40 -18.30 -6.50
N ARG A 147 8.35 -18.75 -5.68
CA ARG A 147 9.46 -19.63 -6.15
C ARG A 147 8.96 -20.96 -6.71
N GLY A 148 7.92 -21.54 -6.10
CA GLY A 148 7.28 -22.75 -6.60
C GLY A 148 6.67 -22.55 -7.98
N LYS A 149 5.95 -21.45 -8.22
CA LYS A 149 5.41 -21.10 -9.55
C LYS A 149 6.51 -20.92 -10.60
N GLN A 150 7.60 -20.23 -10.26
CA GLN A 150 8.74 -20.05 -11.17
C GLN A 150 9.38 -21.39 -11.58
N ALA A 151 9.60 -22.28 -10.61
CA ALA A 151 10.18 -23.60 -10.86
C ALA A 151 9.26 -24.45 -11.77
N ALA A 152 7.95 -24.43 -11.54
CA ALA A 152 6.97 -25.12 -12.37
C ALA A 152 6.94 -24.58 -13.81
N ALA A 153 6.99 -23.26 -13.99
CA ALA A 153 7.04 -22.62 -15.31
C ALA A 153 8.31 -23.00 -16.08
N ALA A 154 9.47 -23.00 -15.43
CA ALA A 154 10.74 -23.41 -16.01
C ALA A 154 10.73 -24.88 -16.47
N SER A 155 10.16 -25.77 -15.66
CA SER A 155 10.04 -27.21 -15.99
C SER A 155 9.12 -27.46 -17.19
N SER A 156 8.02 -26.71 -17.29
CA SER A 156 7.06 -26.85 -18.40
C SER A 156 7.63 -26.32 -19.74
N SER A 157 8.44 -25.27 -19.68
CA SER A 157 9.12 -24.75 -20.89
C SER A 157 10.20 -25.70 -21.40
N ALA A 158 10.96 -26.32 -20.51
CA ALA A 158 11.98 -27.31 -20.86
C ALA A 158 11.36 -28.58 -21.53
N GLN A 159 10.19 -29.04 -21.09
CA GLN A 159 9.49 -30.18 -21.70
C GLN A 159 8.95 -29.88 -23.11
N ARG A 160 8.55 -28.66 -23.42
CA ARG A 160 8.07 -28.27 -24.78
C ARG A 160 9.18 -28.23 -25.81
N THR A 161 10.43 -28.06 -25.40
CA THR A 161 11.59 -27.99 -26.31
C THR A 161 12.10 -29.37 -26.75
N ILE A 162 11.62 -30.47 -26.12
CA ILE A 162 12.12 -31.85 -26.36
C ILE A 162 11.19 -32.64 -27.30
N THR A 163 10.07 -32.10 -27.79
CA THR A 163 9.21 -32.82 -28.74
C THR A 163 9.75 -32.61 -30.16
N PRO A 164 10.41 -33.63 -30.81
CA PRO A 164 10.89 -33.46 -32.18
C PRO A 164 9.69 -33.39 -33.11
N ALA A 165 9.77 -32.44 -34.07
CA ALA A 165 8.85 -32.38 -35.19
C ALA A 165 8.91 -33.72 -35.96
N ARG A 166 7.76 -34.40 -36.13
CA ARG A 166 7.58 -35.55 -37.01
C ARG A 166 7.36 -35.06 -38.45
#